data_e57538ea5906d9f64c9e393fe4496624
#
_entry.id   e57538ea5906d9f64c9e393fe4496624
#
_cell.length_a   1.000
_cell.length_b   1.000
_cell.length_c   1.000
_cell.angle_alpha   90.00
_cell.angle_beta   90.00
_cell.angle_gamma   90.00
#
_symmetry.space_group_name_H-M   'P 1'
#
loop_
_entity.id
_entity.type
_entity.pdbx_description
1 polymer ?
#
loop_
_entity_poly.entity_id
_entity_poly.type
_entity_poly.pdbx_seq_one_letter_code
_entity_poly.pdbx_strand_id
1 'polypeptide(L)'
;KLADRLHNMRTLEVLSGEKRRRIAKETLEIYAPIANRLGMHAIRIEFEDLGFKAMHPMRSARIYQAVKRARGNRKEIVNKIEESLSHCLAIDEIEGEVSGRQKHIYGIYKKMRGKRRAFNEIMDVYAFRIIVDKVDTCYRVLGAVHNLYKPLPGRFKDYIAIPKANGYQSLHTTLF
;
A
#
# COMPACT_ATOMS: atom_id res chain seq x y z
N LYS A 1 20.65 -11.89 5.34
CA LYS A 1 20.49 -11.93 3.86
C LYS A 1 19.52 -10.88 3.33
N LEU A 2 18.32 -10.67 3.93
CA LEU A 2 17.38 -9.63 3.47
C LEU A 2 17.94 -8.21 3.62
N ALA A 3 18.59 -7.90 4.75
CA ALA A 3 19.21 -6.60 4.99
C ALA A 3 20.36 -6.32 4.00
N ASP A 4 21.23 -7.32 3.77
CA ASP A 4 22.29 -7.21 2.78
C ASP A 4 21.72 -7.01 1.35
N ARG A 5 20.69 -7.79 0.97
CA ARG A 5 20.01 -7.60 -0.31
C ARG A 5 19.39 -6.21 -0.42
N LEU A 6 18.82 -5.67 0.66
CA LEU A 6 18.23 -4.34 0.66
C LEU A 6 19.29 -3.26 0.45
N HIS A 7 20.45 -3.39 1.10
CA HIS A 7 21.58 -2.50 0.87
C HIS A 7 22.01 -2.53 -0.60
N ASN A 8 22.18 -3.75 -1.17
CA ASN A 8 22.53 -3.92 -2.57
C ASN A 8 21.50 -3.33 -3.53
N MET A 9 20.22 -3.41 -3.20
CA MET A 9 19.15 -2.80 -4.00
C MET A 9 19.17 -1.27 -3.97
N ARG A 10 19.52 -0.67 -2.85
CA ARG A 10 19.67 0.78 -2.71
C ARG A 10 20.88 1.34 -3.48
N THR A 11 21.90 0.51 -3.69
CA THR A 11 23.14 0.88 -4.37
C THR A 11 23.25 0.34 -5.80
N LEU A 12 22.15 -0.15 -6.38
CA LEU A 12 22.14 -0.77 -7.72
C LEU A 12 22.66 0.16 -8.86
N GLU A 13 22.56 1.46 -8.66
CA GLU A 13 22.89 2.44 -9.72
C GLU A 13 24.37 2.45 -10.12
N VAL A 14 25.27 1.98 -9.25
CA VAL A 14 26.72 1.85 -9.55
C VAL A 14 27.06 0.63 -10.42
N LEU A 15 26.11 -0.29 -10.60
CA LEU A 15 26.35 -1.53 -11.37
C LEU A 15 26.02 -1.35 -12.85
N SER A 16 26.65 -2.18 -13.71
CA SER A 16 26.31 -2.25 -15.13
C SER A 16 24.83 -2.61 -15.34
N GLY A 17 24.25 -2.15 -16.45
CA GLY A 17 22.83 -2.34 -16.74
C GLY A 17 22.38 -3.81 -16.71
N GLU A 18 23.22 -4.74 -17.15
CA GLU A 18 22.94 -6.18 -17.13
C GLU A 18 22.90 -6.74 -15.71
N LYS A 19 23.96 -6.48 -14.92
CA LYS A 19 24.04 -6.90 -13.51
C LYS A 19 22.87 -6.32 -12.70
N ARG A 20 22.54 -5.06 -12.92
CA ARG A 20 21.42 -4.37 -12.27
C ARG A 20 20.09 -5.08 -12.54
N ARG A 21 19.81 -5.42 -13.80
CA ARG A 21 18.57 -6.13 -14.17
C ARG A 21 18.50 -7.53 -13.56
N ARG A 22 19.61 -8.27 -13.57
CA ARG A 22 19.69 -9.61 -12.97
C ARG A 22 19.38 -9.58 -11.48
N ILE A 23 20.03 -8.68 -10.73
CA ILE A 23 19.83 -8.54 -9.27
C ILE A 23 18.39 -8.07 -8.98
N ALA A 24 17.87 -7.12 -9.75
CA ALA A 24 16.51 -6.65 -9.61
C ALA A 24 15.47 -7.75 -9.86
N LYS A 25 15.66 -8.56 -10.92
CA LYS A 25 14.79 -9.69 -11.24
C LYS A 25 14.79 -10.73 -10.12
N GLU A 26 15.96 -11.16 -9.68
CA GLU A 26 16.12 -12.10 -8.56
C GLU A 26 15.45 -11.56 -7.27
N THR A 27 15.58 -10.27 -7.00
CA THR A 27 14.95 -9.63 -5.84
C THR A 27 13.42 -9.67 -5.93
N LEU A 28 12.87 -9.38 -7.09
CA LEU A 28 11.41 -9.40 -7.31
C LEU A 28 10.83 -10.82 -7.26
N GLU A 29 11.58 -11.82 -7.77
CA GLU A 29 11.10 -13.20 -7.90
C GLU A 29 11.33 -14.04 -6.64
N ILE A 30 12.35 -13.72 -5.83
CA ILE A 30 12.75 -14.54 -4.66
C ILE A 30 12.63 -13.73 -3.36
N TYR A 31 13.35 -12.61 -3.23
CA TYR A 31 13.48 -11.92 -1.95
C TYR A 31 12.21 -11.16 -1.53
N ALA A 32 11.50 -10.54 -2.46
CA ALA A 32 10.24 -9.87 -2.15
C ALA A 32 9.13 -10.86 -1.70
N PRO A 33 8.95 -12.04 -2.34
CA PRO A 33 8.07 -13.10 -1.82
C PRO A 33 8.49 -13.62 -0.43
N ILE A 34 9.80 -13.81 -0.18
CA ILE A 34 10.30 -14.24 1.14
C ILE A 34 9.97 -13.17 2.20
N ALA A 35 10.27 -11.90 1.94
CA ALA A 35 9.94 -10.80 2.85
C ALA A 35 8.43 -10.74 3.14
N ASN A 36 7.59 -10.99 2.12
CA ASN A 36 6.14 -11.06 2.31
C ASN A 36 5.72 -12.22 3.22
N ARG A 37 6.31 -13.41 3.07
CA ARG A 37 6.01 -14.57 3.92
C ARG A 37 6.44 -14.37 5.36
N LEU A 38 7.55 -13.65 5.57
CA LEU A 38 8.06 -13.32 6.91
C LEU A 38 7.33 -12.12 7.56
N GLY A 39 6.29 -11.57 6.92
CA GLY A 39 5.57 -10.41 7.42
C GLY A 39 6.35 -9.08 7.33
N MET A 40 7.53 -9.07 6.71
CA MET A 40 8.41 -7.89 6.59
C MET A 40 7.90 -6.95 5.49
N HIS A 41 6.74 -6.35 5.74
CA HIS A 41 5.97 -5.61 4.73
C HIS A 41 6.70 -4.39 4.15
N ALA A 42 7.42 -3.64 4.99
CA ALA A 42 8.18 -2.47 4.56
C ALA A 42 9.32 -2.87 3.60
N ILE A 43 10.08 -3.90 3.96
CA ILE A 43 11.18 -4.41 3.13
C ILE A 43 10.64 -4.95 1.79
N ARG A 44 9.53 -5.68 1.82
CA ARG A 44 8.89 -6.16 0.59
C ARG A 44 8.53 -5.01 -0.36
N ILE A 45 7.90 -3.96 0.15
CA ILE A 45 7.52 -2.79 -0.66
C ILE A 45 8.77 -2.14 -1.27
N GLU A 46 9.82 -1.95 -0.49
CA GLU A 46 11.04 -1.32 -0.96
C GLU A 46 11.74 -2.19 -2.03
N PHE A 47 11.80 -3.51 -1.84
CA PHE A 47 12.28 -4.44 -2.86
C PHE A 47 11.48 -4.35 -4.17
N GLU A 48 10.15 -4.32 -4.06
CA GLU A 48 9.25 -4.23 -5.19
C GLU A 48 9.44 -2.92 -5.97
N ASP A 49 9.52 -1.79 -5.30
CA ASP A 49 9.65 -0.48 -5.94
C ASP A 49 11.06 -0.26 -6.54
N LEU A 50 12.13 -0.60 -5.81
CA LEU A 50 13.51 -0.53 -6.32
C LEU A 50 13.72 -1.51 -7.49
N GLY A 51 13.24 -2.74 -7.36
CA GLY A 51 13.32 -3.76 -8.42
C GLY A 51 12.55 -3.32 -9.67
N PHE A 52 11.36 -2.77 -9.51
CA PHE A 52 10.57 -2.25 -10.63
C PHE A 52 11.24 -1.06 -11.32
N LYS A 53 11.80 -0.12 -10.56
CA LYS A 53 12.57 1.01 -11.10
C LYS A 53 13.77 0.50 -11.92
N ALA A 54 14.49 -0.50 -11.43
CA ALA A 54 15.65 -1.05 -12.13
C ALA A 54 15.29 -1.88 -13.38
N MET A 55 14.18 -2.65 -13.35
CA MET A 55 13.72 -3.46 -14.47
C MET A 55 13.03 -2.65 -15.57
N HIS A 56 12.24 -1.65 -15.18
CA HIS A 56 11.37 -0.87 -16.07
C HIS A 56 11.42 0.63 -15.76
N PRO A 57 12.59 1.29 -15.92
CA PRO A 57 12.78 2.69 -15.47
C PRO A 57 11.78 3.67 -16.10
N MET A 58 11.54 3.56 -17.39
CA MET A 58 10.58 4.46 -18.08
C MET A 58 9.14 4.26 -17.60
N ARG A 59 8.71 3.01 -17.40
CA ARG A 59 7.36 2.71 -16.91
C ARG A 59 7.19 3.18 -15.46
N SER A 60 8.20 2.92 -14.63
CA SER A 60 8.22 3.40 -13.24
C SER A 60 8.12 4.91 -13.16
N ALA A 61 8.90 5.64 -13.96
CA ALA A 61 8.85 7.10 -14.03
C ALA A 61 7.49 7.63 -14.50
N ARG A 62 6.89 7.03 -15.53
CA ARG A 62 5.54 7.41 -16.01
C ARG A 62 4.47 7.22 -14.95
N ILE A 63 4.46 6.06 -14.27
CA ILE A 63 3.49 5.79 -13.21
C ILE A 63 3.71 6.75 -12.03
N TYR A 64 4.96 7.00 -11.64
CA TYR A 64 5.30 7.98 -10.59
C TYR A 64 4.75 9.37 -10.91
N GLN A 65 4.98 9.86 -12.12
CA GLN A 65 4.48 11.18 -12.56
C GLN A 65 2.95 11.22 -12.60
N ALA A 66 2.30 10.16 -13.07
CA ALA A 66 0.84 10.06 -13.08
C ALA A 66 0.27 10.08 -11.65
N VAL A 67 0.88 9.37 -10.72
CA VAL A 67 0.52 9.38 -9.30
C VAL A 67 0.72 10.77 -8.69
N LYS A 68 1.86 11.41 -8.97
CA LYS A 68 2.17 12.76 -8.46
C LYS A 68 1.15 13.79 -8.95
N ARG A 69 0.78 13.78 -10.23
CA ARG A 69 -0.25 14.68 -10.79
C ARG A 69 -1.62 14.43 -10.17
N ALA A 70 -2.04 13.16 -10.06
CA ALA A 70 -3.30 12.81 -9.44
C ALA A 70 -3.39 13.24 -7.96
N ARG A 71 -2.26 13.32 -7.25
CA ARG A 71 -2.18 13.78 -5.87
C ARG A 71 -2.24 15.30 -5.74
N GLY A 72 -1.52 16.02 -6.60
CA GLY A 72 -1.44 17.49 -6.52
C GLY A 72 -2.82 18.14 -6.53
N ASN A 73 -3.74 17.61 -7.34
CA ASN A 73 -5.11 18.13 -7.49
C ASN A 73 -6.08 17.68 -6.37
N ARG A 74 -5.65 16.89 -5.40
CA ARG A 74 -6.56 16.22 -4.45
C ARG A 74 -6.10 16.25 -2.98
N LYS A 75 -5.05 17.02 -2.69
CA LYS A 75 -4.48 17.11 -1.34
C LYS A 75 -5.51 17.60 -0.31
N GLU A 76 -6.32 18.58 -0.67
CA GLU A 76 -7.37 19.12 0.20
C GLU A 76 -8.45 18.10 0.55
N ILE A 77 -8.85 17.27 -0.43
CA ILE A 77 -9.85 16.22 -0.20
C ILE A 77 -9.29 15.15 0.74
N VAL A 78 -8.02 14.76 0.54
CA VAL A 78 -7.35 13.79 1.43
C VAL A 78 -7.29 14.32 2.86
N ASN A 79 -6.88 15.57 3.04
CA ASN A 79 -6.82 16.20 4.36
C ASN A 79 -8.20 16.26 5.02
N LYS A 80 -9.24 16.68 4.30
CA LYS A 80 -10.62 16.72 4.81
C LYS A 80 -11.13 15.35 5.28
N ILE A 81 -10.83 14.30 4.51
CA ILE A 81 -11.24 12.93 4.91
C ILE A 81 -10.45 12.48 6.15
N GLU A 82 -9.15 12.79 6.21
CA GLU A 82 -8.29 12.44 7.35
C GLU A 82 -8.75 13.14 8.62
N GLU A 83 -9.09 14.44 8.53
CA GLU A 83 -9.67 15.23 9.62
C GLU A 83 -11.05 14.68 10.05
N SER A 84 -11.91 14.33 9.10
CA SER A 84 -13.24 13.76 9.40
C SER A 84 -13.14 12.40 10.09
N LEU A 85 -12.20 11.53 9.66
CA LEU A 85 -11.94 10.25 10.30
C LEU A 85 -11.38 10.45 11.71
N SER A 86 -10.43 11.36 11.89
CA SER A 86 -9.83 11.65 13.19
C SER A 86 -10.87 12.23 14.17
N HIS A 87 -11.74 13.11 13.69
CA HIS A 87 -12.84 13.66 14.48
C HIS A 87 -13.86 12.58 14.88
N CYS A 88 -14.20 11.69 13.96
CA CYS A 88 -15.09 10.56 14.23
C CYS A 88 -14.54 9.66 15.35
N LEU A 89 -13.23 9.34 15.32
CA LEU A 89 -12.58 8.55 16.37
C LEU A 89 -12.61 9.29 17.72
N ALA A 90 -12.39 10.60 17.72
CA ALA A 90 -12.40 11.41 18.94
C ALA A 90 -13.80 11.46 19.60
N ILE A 91 -14.89 11.51 18.80
CA ILE A 91 -16.27 11.46 19.32
C ILE A 91 -16.55 10.14 20.04
N ASP A 92 -16.08 9.02 19.47
CA ASP A 92 -16.29 7.68 20.02
C ASP A 92 -15.24 7.30 21.09
N GLU A 93 -14.40 8.25 21.53
CA GLU A 93 -13.32 8.05 22.49
C GLU A 93 -12.41 6.89 22.10
N ILE A 94 -12.05 6.80 20.81
CA ILE A 94 -11.18 5.79 20.27
C ILE A 94 -9.80 6.39 20.01
N GLU A 95 -8.79 5.89 20.72
CA GLU A 95 -7.40 6.23 20.43
C GLU A 95 -6.93 5.49 19.17
N GLY A 96 -6.46 6.24 18.18
CA GLY A 96 -5.98 5.67 16.92
C GLY A 96 -5.29 6.70 16.04
N GLU A 97 -4.31 6.23 15.28
CA GLU A 97 -3.59 7.03 14.30
C GLU A 97 -4.21 6.88 12.92
N VAL A 98 -4.76 7.98 12.38
CA VAL A 98 -5.28 8.04 11.01
C VAL A 98 -4.18 8.52 10.08
N SER A 99 -3.95 7.82 8.99
CA SER A 99 -2.97 8.21 7.98
C SER A 99 -3.41 7.86 6.57
N GLY A 100 -3.17 8.77 5.63
CA GLY A 100 -3.35 8.51 4.20
C GLY A 100 -2.33 7.47 3.71
N ARG A 101 -2.82 6.36 3.17
CA ARG A 101 -1.95 5.29 2.65
C ARG A 101 -1.53 5.58 1.21
N GLN A 102 -0.24 5.66 1.00
CA GLN A 102 0.31 5.66 -0.37
C GLN A 102 0.26 4.25 -0.97
N LYS A 103 -0.29 4.15 -2.19
CA LYS A 103 -0.08 2.95 -3.01
C LYS A 103 1.32 3.00 -3.60
N HIS A 104 2.12 1.96 -3.36
CA HIS A 104 3.45 1.83 -3.96
C HIS A 104 3.34 1.58 -5.47
N ILE A 105 4.34 2.05 -6.21
CA ILE A 105 4.31 2.15 -7.68
C ILE A 105 4.22 0.77 -8.32
N TYR A 106 4.97 -0.20 -7.82
CA TYR A 106 4.91 -1.57 -8.34
C TYR A 106 3.55 -2.23 -8.12
N GLY A 107 2.88 -1.96 -7.00
CA GLY A 107 1.52 -2.43 -6.74
C GLY A 107 0.50 -1.90 -7.75
N ILE A 108 0.65 -0.63 -8.15
CA ILE A 108 -0.16 -0.03 -9.23
C ILE A 108 0.14 -0.75 -10.56
N TYR A 109 1.40 -0.90 -10.91
CA TYR A 109 1.82 -1.59 -12.13
C TYR A 109 1.28 -3.03 -12.21
N LYS A 110 1.38 -3.81 -11.11
CA LYS A 110 0.81 -5.18 -11.06
C LYS A 110 -0.69 -5.20 -11.32
N LYS A 111 -1.44 -4.24 -10.74
CA LYS A 111 -2.88 -4.13 -10.98
C LYS A 111 -3.21 -3.75 -12.41
N MET A 112 -2.45 -2.81 -13.02
CA MET A 112 -2.61 -2.44 -14.42
C MET A 112 -2.42 -3.65 -15.34
N ARG A 113 -1.33 -4.39 -15.13
CA ARG A 113 -0.99 -5.56 -15.94
C ARG A 113 -1.98 -6.72 -15.74
N GLY A 114 -2.31 -7.04 -14.49
CA GLY A 114 -3.18 -8.18 -14.17
C GLY A 114 -4.64 -7.99 -14.56
N LYS A 115 -5.14 -6.75 -14.54
CA LYS A 115 -6.53 -6.45 -14.88
C LYS A 115 -6.70 -5.84 -16.29
N ARG A 116 -5.62 -5.66 -17.05
CA ARG A 116 -5.59 -4.97 -18.34
C ARG A 116 -6.32 -3.60 -18.33
N ARG A 117 -6.18 -2.87 -17.22
CA ARG A 117 -6.84 -1.57 -17.00
C ARG A 117 -5.88 -0.42 -17.17
N ALA A 118 -6.40 0.70 -17.69
CA ALA A 118 -5.66 1.95 -17.73
C ALA A 118 -5.41 2.51 -16.31
N PHE A 119 -4.41 3.37 -16.17
CA PHE A 119 -4.06 3.99 -14.89
C PHE A 119 -5.27 4.67 -14.21
N ASN A 120 -6.07 5.41 -15.00
CA ASN A 120 -7.26 6.14 -14.51
C ASN A 120 -8.36 5.22 -13.94
N GLU A 121 -8.44 3.98 -14.42
CA GLU A 121 -9.43 3.00 -13.95
C GLU A 121 -9.00 2.26 -12.67
N ILE A 122 -7.71 2.32 -12.33
CA ILE A 122 -7.14 1.63 -11.16
C ILE A 122 -7.12 2.53 -9.93
N MET A 123 -7.29 3.83 -10.13
CA MET A 123 -7.33 4.78 -9.04
C MET A 123 -8.59 4.53 -8.17
N ASP A 124 -8.50 3.54 -7.25
CA ASP A 124 -9.20 3.64 -5.99
C ASP A 124 -8.68 4.94 -5.36
N VAL A 125 -9.52 5.93 -5.36
CA VAL A 125 -9.11 7.32 -5.33
C VAL A 125 -8.32 7.67 -4.08
N TYR A 126 -8.69 7.09 -2.93
CA TYR A 126 -8.02 7.32 -1.65
C TYR A 126 -7.91 6.01 -0.88
N ALA A 127 -6.88 5.86 -0.08
CA ALA A 127 -6.77 4.79 0.88
C ALA A 127 -6.26 5.39 2.19
N PHE A 128 -6.95 5.08 3.27
CA PHE A 128 -6.58 5.47 4.62
C PHE A 128 -6.24 4.24 5.42
N ARG A 129 -5.45 4.42 6.45
CA ARG A 129 -5.13 3.42 7.45
C ARG A 129 -5.39 4.03 8.80
N ILE A 130 -6.09 3.29 9.64
CA ILE A 130 -6.29 3.60 11.04
C ILE A 130 -5.57 2.53 11.82
N ILE A 131 -4.63 2.92 12.67
CA ILE A 131 -3.85 2.02 13.52
C ILE A 131 -4.35 2.20 14.94
N VAL A 132 -4.69 1.09 15.58
CA VAL A 132 -5.19 1.03 16.95
C VAL A 132 -4.44 -0.05 17.74
N ASP A 133 -4.56 -0.03 19.05
CA ASP A 133 -3.80 -0.88 19.96
C ASP A 133 -4.36 -2.31 20.09
N LYS A 134 -5.69 -2.49 19.96
CA LYS A 134 -6.38 -3.76 20.22
C LYS A 134 -7.27 -4.20 19.06
N VAL A 135 -7.51 -5.49 18.99
CA VAL A 135 -8.40 -6.11 18.00
C VAL A 135 -9.85 -5.61 18.15
N ASP A 136 -10.36 -5.55 19.38
CA ASP A 136 -11.72 -5.06 19.64
C ASP A 136 -11.89 -3.61 19.19
N THR A 137 -10.85 -2.81 19.37
CA THR A 137 -10.84 -1.42 18.89
C THR A 137 -10.93 -1.36 17.36
N CYS A 138 -10.37 -2.33 16.61
CA CYS A 138 -10.54 -2.39 15.15
C CYS A 138 -12.01 -2.51 14.73
N TYR A 139 -12.80 -3.34 15.42
CA TYR A 139 -14.23 -3.50 15.13
C TYR A 139 -15.06 -2.29 15.54
N ARG A 140 -14.69 -1.62 16.67
CA ARG A 140 -15.31 -0.35 17.06
C ARG A 140 -15.06 0.73 16.00
N VAL A 141 -13.82 0.88 15.53
CA VAL A 141 -13.45 1.79 14.43
C VAL A 141 -14.23 1.49 13.17
N LEU A 142 -14.39 0.21 12.81
CA LEU A 142 -15.19 -0.17 11.63
C LEU A 142 -16.63 0.33 11.75
N GLY A 143 -17.26 0.17 12.91
CA GLY A 143 -18.62 0.66 13.19
C GLY A 143 -18.70 2.18 13.07
N ALA A 144 -17.81 2.92 13.73
CA ALA A 144 -17.73 4.38 13.67
C ALA A 144 -17.58 4.89 12.23
N VAL A 145 -16.65 4.31 11.48
CA VAL A 145 -16.37 4.69 10.09
C VAL A 145 -17.52 4.34 9.15
N HIS A 146 -18.23 3.22 9.37
CA HIS A 146 -19.43 2.86 8.60
C HIS A 146 -20.64 3.74 8.91
N ASN A 147 -20.70 4.35 10.08
CA ASN A 147 -21.69 5.36 10.40
C ASN A 147 -21.38 6.69 9.69
N LEU A 148 -20.10 7.05 9.57
CA LEU A 148 -19.65 8.27 8.90
C LEU A 148 -19.76 8.16 7.37
N TYR A 149 -19.38 7.01 6.80
CA TYR A 149 -19.38 6.74 5.37
C TYR A 149 -20.05 5.40 5.05
N LYS A 150 -20.88 5.36 4.03
CA LYS A 150 -21.59 4.13 3.66
C LYS A 150 -20.67 3.09 3.03
N PRO A 151 -20.66 1.83 3.52
CA PRO A 151 -19.84 0.79 2.94
C PRO A 151 -20.38 0.31 1.59
N LEU A 152 -19.47 0.05 0.65
CA LEU A 152 -19.80 -0.56 -0.62
C LEU A 152 -20.04 -2.07 -0.44
N PRO A 153 -21.24 -2.60 -0.76
CA PRO A 153 -21.55 -4.02 -0.59
C PRO A 153 -20.53 -4.94 -1.28
N GLY A 154 -20.17 -6.04 -0.64
CA GLY A 154 -19.24 -7.03 -1.17
C GLY A 154 -17.75 -6.60 -1.19
N ARG A 155 -17.42 -5.46 -0.60
CA ARG A 155 -16.04 -4.95 -0.54
C ARG A 155 -15.42 -5.01 0.85
N PHE A 156 -16.09 -5.59 1.81
CA PHE A 156 -15.56 -5.85 3.14
C PHE A 156 -14.73 -7.13 3.18
N LYS A 157 -13.61 -7.10 3.90
CA LYS A 157 -12.76 -8.28 4.15
C LYS A 157 -12.25 -8.24 5.57
N ASP A 158 -12.53 -9.30 6.30
CA ASP A 158 -12.05 -9.51 7.66
C ASP A 158 -10.82 -10.44 7.64
N TYR A 159 -9.65 -9.84 7.81
CA TYR A 159 -8.39 -10.56 7.97
C TYR A 159 -7.96 -10.69 9.43
N ILE A 160 -8.85 -10.37 10.38
CA ILE A 160 -8.67 -10.67 11.80
C ILE A 160 -9.28 -12.05 12.07
N ALA A 161 -10.53 -12.25 11.69
CA ALA A 161 -11.21 -13.55 11.83
C ALA A 161 -10.58 -14.63 10.93
N ILE A 162 -10.12 -14.26 9.72
CA ILE A 162 -9.47 -15.16 8.77
C ILE A 162 -8.11 -14.57 8.38
N PRO A 163 -7.06 -14.75 9.22
CA PRO A 163 -5.73 -14.19 8.99
C PRO A 163 -5.08 -14.74 7.72
N LYS A 164 -4.22 -13.94 7.10
CA LYS A 164 -3.41 -14.44 5.99
C LYS A 164 -2.30 -15.37 6.50
N ALA A 165 -1.79 -16.20 5.61
CA ALA A 165 -0.72 -17.17 5.92
C ALA A 165 0.58 -16.52 6.48
N ASN A 166 0.77 -15.22 6.29
CA ASN A 166 1.89 -14.45 6.84
C ASN A 166 1.57 -13.73 8.17
N GLY A 167 0.48 -14.09 8.85
CA GLY A 167 0.06 -13.48 10.11
C GLY A 167 -0.52 -12.06 9.98
N TYR A 168 -0.76 -11.57 8.77
CA TYR A 168 -1.35 -10.24 8.58
C TYR A 168 -2.80 -10.22 9.05
N GLN A 169 -3.11 -9.28 9.95
CA GLN A 169 -4.46 -9.03 10.48
C GLN A 169 -4.87 -7.58 10.16
N SER A 170 -6.08 -7.40 9.69
CA SER A 170 -6.69 -6.08 9.45
C SER A 170 -8.12 -6.22 8.98
N LEU A 171 -8.95 -5.21 9.18
CA LEU A 171 -10.23 -5.04 8.51
C LEU A 171 -10.04 -4.16 7.27
N HIS A 172 -10.62 -4.58 6.15
CA HIS A 172 -10.61 -3.78 4.92
C HIS A 172 -12.05 -3.51 4.50
N THR A 173 -12.36 -2.24 4.31
CA THR A 173 -13.65 -1.81 3.77
C THR A 173 -13.44 -0.81 2.64
N THR A 174 -14.42 -0.69 1.76
CA THR A 174 -14.48 0.36 0.74
C THR A 174 -15.74 1.18 0.98
N LEU A 175 -15.60 2.49 1.00
CA LEU A 175 -16.62 3.46 1.39
C LEU A 175 -16.90 4.43 0.24
N PHE A 176 -18.06 5.07 0.23
CA PHE A 176 -18.44 6.19 -0.63
C PHE A 176 -19.25 7.23 0.13
#